data_3265af9fd934719883ba2eb11c834295
#
_entry.id   3265af9fd934719883ba2eb11c834295
#
_cell.length_a   1.000
_cell.length_b   1.000
_cell.length_c   1.000
_cell.angle_alpha   90.00
_cell.angle_beta   90.00
_cell.angle_gamma   90.00
#
_symmetry.space_group_name_H-M   'P 1'
#
loop_
_entity.id
_entity.type
_entity.pdbx_description
1 polymer ?
#
loop_
_entity_poly.entity_id
_entity_poly.type
_entity_poly.pdbx_seq_one_letter_code
_entity_poly.pdbx_strand_id
1 'polypeptide(L)'
;MTPAHKSDRLNLPFMQEAALLAARIGLASLFLFSGCQKLMHLQGAAEWAASQGVPFASLLMPLAGLFEVASGVMLITGWHARQAAAALAVWIIVLGPLFHRFWDAPPQLWQISVDDLFHHFVMFGGMIYVVVFGPGSWRLGRPKS
;
A
#
# COMPACT_ATOMS: atom_id res chain seq x y z
N MET A 1 8.47 9.58 45.46
CA MET A 1 8.03 10.00 44.11
C MET A 1 9.26 10.44 43.32
N THR A 2 9.81 9.56 42.51
CA THR A 2 10.96 9.88 41.65
C THR A 2 10.48 10.77 40.51
N PRO A 3 11.08 11.95 40.24
CA PRO A 3 10.64 12.79 39.16
C PRO A 3 10.93 12.07 37.84
N ALA A 4 9.89 11.86 37.00
CA ALA A 4 10.03 11.29 35.68
C ALA A 4 11.06 12.11 34.91
N HIS A 5 12.08 11.45 34.40
CA HIS A 5 13.22 12.06 33.73
C HIS A 5 12.74 12.83 32.52
N LYS A 6 13.09 14.13 32.43
CA LYS A 6 12.62 15.08 31.41
C LYS A 6 12.97 14.65 29.98
N SER A 7 13.97 13.76 29.82
CA SER A 7 14.38 13.14 28.56
C SER A 7 13.33 12.19 27.97
N ASP A 8 12.57 11.46 28.81
CA ASP A 8 11.62 10.46 28.33
C ASP A 8 10.40 11.10 27.65
N ARG A 9 10.00 12.29 28.08
CA ARG A 9 8.87 13.04 27.50
C ARG A 9 9.21 13.67 26.14
N LEU A 10 10.49 13.95 25.87
CA LEU A 10 10.93 14.55 24.62
C LEU A 10 11.09 13.54 23.49
N ASN A 11 11.31 12.27 23.82
CA ASN A 11 11.52 11.19 22.83
C ASN A 11 10.20 10.56 22.33
N LEU A 12 9.12 10.60 23.13
CA LEU A 12 7.83 10.03 22.76
C LEU A 12 7.24 10.57 21.45
N PRO A 13 7.15 11.91 21.26
CA PRO A 13 6.62 12.44 20.00
C PRO A 13 7.53 12.12 18.80
N PHE A 14 8.85 12.10 18.98
CA PHE A 14 9.78 11.69 17.93
C PHE A 14 9.60 10.22 17.55
N MET A 15 9.52 9.34 18.53
CA MET A 15 9.33 7.90 18.29
C MET A 15 7.99 7.61 17.61
N GLN A 16 6.93 8.33 17.97
CA GLN A 16 5.62 8.20 17.32
C GLN A 16 5.69 8.62 15.85
N GLU A 17 6.31 9.75 15.55
CA GLU A 17 6.46 10.22 14.17
C GLU A 17 7.34 9.29 13.33
N ALA A 18 8.43 8.77 13.91
CA ALA A 18 9.30 7.79 13.26
C ALA A 18 8.54 6.48 12.96
N ALA A 19 7.72 5.99 13.90
CA ALA A 19 6.89 4.81 13.71
C ALA A 19 5.84 5.03 12.60
N LEU A 20 5.19 6.19 12.57
CA LEU A 20 4.22 6.54 11.51
C LEU A 20 4.90 6.61 10.14
N LEU A 21 6.10 7.18 10.05
CA LEU A 21 6.87 7.21 8.81
C LEU A 21 7.28 5.79 8.39
N ALA A 22 7.79 4.98 9.30
CA ALA A 22 8.16 3.59 9.03
C ALA A 22 6.97 2.76 8.54
N ALA A 23 5.80 2.93 9.16
CA ALA A 23 4.56 2.27 8.73
C ALA A 23 4.17 2.68 7.30
N ARG A 24 4.26 3.97 6.96
CA ARG A 24 3.99 4.47 5.59
C ARG A 24 4.98 3.92 4.57
N ILE A 25 6.27 3.85 4.91
CA ILE A 25 7.30 3.26 4.05
C ILE A 25 7.00 1.77 3.83
N GLY A 26 6.68 1.03 4.90
CA GLY A 26 6.32 -0.38 4.81
C GLY A 26 5.11 -0.62 3.91
N LEU A 27 4.03 0.13 4.10
CA LEU A 27 2.83 0.04 3.26
C LEU A 27 3.10 0.42 1.80
N ALA A 28 3.89 1.48 1.57
CA ALA A 28 4.20 1.96 0.23
C ALA A 28 5.15 1.05 -0.54
N SER A 29 6.04 0.35 0.15
CA SER A 29 7.11 -0.46 -0.49
C SER A 29 6.57 -1.51 -1.45
N LEU A 30 5.46 -2.17 -1.10
CA LEU A 30 4.83 -3.16 -1.96
C LEU A 30 4.30 -2.52 -3.24
N PHE A 31 3.60 -1.39 -3.15
CA PHE A 31 3.03 -0.72 -4.32
C PHE A 31 4.11 -0.12 -5.22
N LEU A 32 5.17 0.43 -4.62
CA LEU A 32 6.33 0.90 -5.39
C LEU A 32 7.00 -0.26 -6.12
N PHE A 33 7.23 -1.38 -5.44
CA PHE A 33 7.82 -2.55 -6.06
C PHE A 33 6.92 -3.11 -7.18
N SER A 34 5.65 -3.36 -6.88
CA SER A 34 4.65 -3.88 -7.82
C SER A 34 4.47 -2.95 -9.04
N GLY A 35 4.32 -1.64 -8.79
CA GLY A 35 4.17 -0.65 -9.85
C GLY A 35 5.41 -0.53 -10.73
N CYS A 36 6.61 -0.49 -10.13
CA CYS A 36 7.86 -0.49 -10.89
C CYS A 36 8.01 -1.77 -11.74
N GLN A 37 7.71 -2.94 -11.20
CA GLN A 37 7.74 -4.20 -11.95
C GLN A 37 6.81 -4.16 -13.17
N LYS A 38 5.58 -3.67 -13.02
CA LYS A 38 4.63 -3.51 -14.13
C LYS A 38 5.18 -2.57 -15.20
N LEU A 39 5.81 -1.45 -14.79
CA LEU A 39 6.34 -0.45 -15.73
C LEU A 39 7.61 -0.91 -16.43
N MET A 40 8.44 -1.71 -15.75
CA MET A 40 9.69 -2.25 -16.34
C MET A 40 9.44 -3.46 -17.25
N HIS A 41 8.36 -4.21 -17.01
CA HIS A 41 8.05 -5.47 -17.72
C HIS A 41 6.63 -5.42 -18.31
N LEU A 42 6.30 -4.35 -19.04
CA LEU A 42 4.95 -4.07 -19.54
C LEU A 42 4.32 -5.24 -20.30
N GLN A 43 5.07 -5.88 -21.21
CA GLN A 43 4.54 -6.97 -22.01
C GLN A 43 4.20 -8.18 -21.12
N GLY A 44 5.13 -8.63 -20.27
CA GLY A 44 4.88 -9.78 -19.38
C GLY A 44 3.75 -9.51 -18.38
N ALA A 45 3.66 -8.29 -17.84
CA ALA A 45 2.56 -7.90 -16.96
C ALA A 45 1.21 -7.93 -17.70
N ALA A 46 1.16 -7.46 -18.94
CA ALA A 46 -0.06 -7.48 -19.74
C ALA A 46 -0.48 -8.91 -20.14
N GLU A 47 0.47 -9.76 -20.56
CA GLU A 47 0.21 -11.16 -20.88
C GLU A 47 -0.29 -11.94 -19.67
N TRP A 48 0.35 -11.76 -18.50
CA TRP A 48 -0.10 -12.37 -17.26
C TRP A 48 -1.52 -11.90 -16.87
N ALA A 49 -1.80 -10.60 -16.89
CA ALA A 49 -3.12 -10.07 -16.56
C ALA A 49 -4.20 -10.56 -17.54
N ALA A 50 -3.88 -10.63 -18.84
CA ALA A 50 -4.79 -11.18 -19.84
C ALA A 50 -5.11 -12.66 -19.57
N SER A 51 -4.12 -13.46 -19.13
CA SER A 51 -4.34 -14.86 -18.73
C SER A 51 -5.25 -15.03 -17.52
N GLN A 52 -5.34 -13.99 -16.68
CA GLN A 52 -6.29 -13.92 -15.56
C GLN A 52 -7.68 -13.37 -15.96
N GLY A 53 -7.90 -13.11 -17.25
CA GLY A 53 -9.17 -12.61 -17.78
C GLY A 53 -9.35 -11.09 -17.69
N VAL A 54 -8.27 -10.33 -17.48
CA VAL A 54 -8.35 -8.86 -17.47
C VAL A 54 -8.48 -8.33 -18.90
N PRO A 55 -9.59 -7.65 -19.25
CA PRO A 55 -9.74 -7.07 -20.59
C PRO A 55 -8.78 -5.89 -20.76
N PHE A 56 -8.35 -5.62 -21.99
CA PHE A 56 -7.46 -4.49 -22.31
C PHE A 56 -6.19 -4.43 -21.44
N ALA A 57 -5.63 -5.58 -21.06
CA ALA A 57 -4.50 -5.68 -20.13
C ALA A 57 -3.28 -4.84 -20.55
N SER A 58 -2.99 -4.73 -21.87
CA SER A 58 -1.89 -3.90 -22.40
C SER A 58 -2.06 -2.40 -22.12
N LEU A 59 -3.28 -1.92 -21.96
CA LEU A 59 -3.57 -0.53 -21.56
C LEU A 59 -3.65 -0.39 -20.03
N LEU A 60 -4.30 -1.35 -19.38
CA LEU A 60 -4.56 -1.26 -17.93
C LEU A 60 -3.29 -1.46 -17.08
N MET A 61 -2.35 -2.32 -17.51
CA MET A 61 -1.15 -2.59 -16.69
C MET A 61 -0.21 -1.39 -16.54
N PRO A 62 0.13 -0.60 -17.58
CA PRO A 62 0.91 0.62 -17.39
C PRO A 62 0.17 1.65 -16.52
N LEU A 63 -1.15 1.80 -16.68
CA LEU A 63 -1.94 2.71 -15.84
C LEU A 63 -1.96 2.26 -14.37
N ALA A 64 -2.10 0.96 -14.13
CA ALA A 64 -2.00 0.36 -12.81
C ALA A 64 -0.62 0.61 -12.17
N GLY A 65 0.45 0.38 -12.94
CA GLY A 65 1.82 0.64 -12.49
C GLY A 65 2.05 2.10 -12.11
N LEU A 66 1.61 3.04 -12.95
CA LEU A 66 1.69 4.48 -12.66
C LEU A 66 0.88 4.86 -11.41
N PHE A 67 -0.33 4.34 -11.26
CA PHE A 67 -1.17 4.57 -10.11
C PHE A 67 -0.52 4.06 -8.81
N GLU A 68 0.03 2.85 -8.82
CA GLU A 68 0.69 2.25 -7.66
C GLU A 68 1.95 3.05 -7.26
N VAL A 69 2.80 3.42 -8.22
CA VAL A 69 4.00 4.23 -7.95
C VAL A 69 3.62 5.61 -7.42
N ALA A 70 2.71 6.32 -8.08
CA ALA A 70 2.28 7.64 -7.64
C ALA A 70 1.70 7.62 -6.22
N SER A 71 0.79 6.68 -5.93
CA SER A 71 0.19 6.52 -4.61
C SER A 71 1.21 6.12 -3.55
N GLY A 72 2.17 5.24 -3.88
CA GLY A 72 3.27 4.86 -2.99
C GLY A 72 4.16 6.04 -2.62
N VAL A 73 4.53 6.88 -3.59
CA VAL A 73 5.29 8.12 -3.34
C VAL A 73 4.49 9.10 -2.47
N MET A 74 3.19 9.26 -2.72
CA MET A 74 2.31 10.10 -1.90
C MET A 74 2.23 9.60 -0.44
N LEU A 75 2.20 8.28 -0.22
CA LEU A 75 2.23 7.70 1.12
C LEU A 75 3.54 8.01 1.85
N ILE A 76 4.69 7.78 1.22
CA ILE A 76 6.01 8.03 1.85
C ILE A 76 6.17 9.51 2.18
N THR A 77 5.91 10.37 1.21
CA THR A 77 6.06 11.83 1.38
C THR A 77 5.03 12.43 2.33
N GLY A 78 3.92 11.73 2.58
CA GLY A 78 2.79 12.22 3.36
C GLY A 78 1.94 13.27 2.63
N TRP A 79 2.29 13.62 1.39
CA TRP A 79 1.54 14.54 0.56
C TRP A 79 0.27 13.85 0.04
N HIS A 80 -0.88 14.38 0.38
CA HIS A 80 -2.17 13.75 0.09
C HIS A 80 -2.27 12.26 0.50
N ALA A 81 -1.55 11.86 1.57
CA ALA A 81 -1.46 10.45 1.97
C ALA A 81 -2.80 9.81 2.30
N ARG A 82 -3.76 10.56 2.85
CA ARG A 82 -5.12 10.03 3.13
C ARG A 82 -5.85 9.66 1.85
N GLN A 83 -5.77 10.49 0.82
CA GLN A 83 -6.39 10.24 -0.49
C GLN A 83 -5.72 9.05 -1.20
N ALA A 84 -4.37 9.01 -1.18
CA ALA A 84 -3.62 7.88 -1.72
C ALA A 84 -3.97 6.57 -1.00
N ALA A 85 -4.01 6.58 0.34
CA ALA A 85 -4.39 5.42 1.14
C ALA A 85 -5.83 4.95 0.85
N ALA A 86 -6.80 5.89 0.72
CA ALA A 86 -8.18 5.55 0.37
C ALA A 86 -8.27 4.92 -1.03
N ALA A 87 -7.58 5.48 -2.02
CA ALA A 87 -7.55 4.95 -3.37
C ALA A 87 -6.89 3.55 -3.42
N LEU A 88 -5.77 3.35 -2.70
CA LEU A 88 -5.13 2.05 -2.58
C LEU A 88 -5.97 1.04 -1.80
N ALA A 89 -6.72 1.46 -0.77
CA ALA A 89 -7.64 0.58 -0.05
C ALA A 89 -8.72 0.02 -1.00
N VAL A 90 -9.34 0.87 -1.83
CA VAL A 90 -10.28 0.43 -2.86
C VAL A 90 -9.60 -0.49 -3.86
N TRP A 91 -8.39 -0.15 -4.31
CA TRP A 91 -7.58 -0.94 -5.22
C TRP A 91 -7.34 -2.36 -4.71
N ILE A 92 -6.93 -2.50 -3.45
CA ILE A 92 -6.66 -3.79 -2.79
C ILE A 92 -7.93 -4.66 -2.73
N ILE A 93 -9.06 -4.07 -2.32
CA ILE A 93 -10.34 -4.80 -2.18
C ILE A 93 -10.84 -5.30 -3.54
N VAL A 94 -10.60 -4.55 -4.62
CA VAL A 94 -11.00 -4.96 -5.96
C VAL A 94 -10.06 -6.03 -6.53
N LEU A 95 -8.75 -5.82 -6.41
CA LEU A 95 -7.76 -6.71 -7.03
C LEU A 95 -7.50 -8.00 -6.25
N GLY A 96 -7.62 -7.98 -4.92
CA GLY A 96 -7.42 -9.18 -4.11
C GLY A 96 -8.25 -10.35 -4.61
N PRO A 97 -9.58 -10.28 -4.63
CA PRO A 97 -10.43 -11.36 -5.12
C PRO A 97 -10.29 -11.64 -6.63
N LEU A 98 -9.86 -10.65 -7.41
CA LEU A 98 -9.69 -10.84 -8.85
C LEU A 98 -8.48 -11.74 -9.18
N PHE A 99 -7.37 -11.54 -8.47
CA PHE A 99 -6.12 -12.25 -8.75
C PHE A 99 -5.84 -13.42 -7.81
N HIS A 100 -6.44 -13.44 -6.60
CA HIS A 100 -6.23 -14.49 -5.58
C HIS A 100 -7.51 -15.28 -5.33
N ARG A 101 -7.99 -15.94 -6.39
CA ARG A 101 -9.22 -16.77 -6.37
C ARG A 101 -8.93 -18.15 -5.78
N PHE A 102 -8.82 -18.25 -4.45
CA PHE A 102 -8.53 -19.51 -3.77
C PHE A 102 -9.61 -20.58 -4.01
N TRP A 103 -10.84 -20.17 -4.30
CA TRP A 103 -11.96 -21.08 -4.59
C TRP A 103 -11.83 -21.82 -5.94
N ASP A 104 -11.04 -21.26 -6.89
CA ASP A 104 -10.74 -21.86 -8.19
C ASP A 104 -9.32 -22.43 -8.26
N ALA A 105 -8.54 -22.28 -7.19
CA ALA A 105 -7.14 -22.68 -7.17
C ALA A 105 -6.99 -24.21 -7.10
N PRO A 106 -6.06 -24.80 -7.88
CA PRO A 106 -5.73 -26.21 -7.73
C PRO A 106 -5.16 -26.48 -6.32
N PRO A 107 -5.31 -27.71 -5.78
CA PRO A 107 -4.93 -28.05 -4.40
C PRO A 107 -3.51 -27.64 -4.02
N GLN A 108 -2.57 -27.68 -4.96
CA GLN A 108 -1.16 -27.33 -4.74
C GLN A 108 -0.94 -25.83 -4.53
N LEU A 109 -1.81 -24.99 -5.07
CA LEU A 109 -1.75 -23.53 -4.99
C LEU A 109 -2.78 -22.90 -4.04
N TRP A 110 -3.67 -23.73 -3.49
CA TRP A 110 -4.76 -23.25 -2.63
C TRP A 110 -4.23 -22.44 -1.43
N GLN A 111 -3.26 -22.99 -0.71
CA GLN A 111 -2.69 -22.33 0.46
C GLN A 111 -2.06 -20.97 0.11
N ILE A 112 -1.30 -20.93 -0.98
CA ILE A 112 -0.66 -19.67 -1.45
C ILE A 112 -1.73 -18.63 -1.79
N SER A 113 -2.79 -19.03 -2.50
CA SER A 113 -3.88 -18.11 -2.88
C SER A 113 -4.65 -17.58 -1.68
N VAL A 114 -4.84 -18.40 -0.65
CA VAL A 114 -5.45 -17.98 0.62
C VAL A 114 -4.54 -17.00 1.36
N ASP A 115 -3.25 -17.32 1.50
CA ASP A 115 -2.28 -16.47 2.17
C ASP A 115 -2.18 -15.10 1.49
N ASP A 116 -2.12 -15.07 0.16
CA ASP A 116 -2.09 -13.84 -0.62
C ASP A 116 -3.35 -12.98 -0.41
N LEU A 117 -4.53 -13.61 -0.35
CA LEU A 117 -5.77 -12.87 -0.04
C LEU A 117 -5.73 -12.26 1.37
N PHE A 118 -5.23 -13.01 2.37
CA PHE A 118 -5.08 -12.48 3.73
C PHE A 118 -4.06 -11.34 3.80
N HIS A 119 -2.96 -11.39 3.04
CA HIS A 119 -2.03 -10.27 2.91
C HIS A 119 -2.73 -8.99 2.40
N HIS A 120 -3.67 -9.13 1.45
CA HIS A 120 -4.49 -7.99 0.99
C HIS A 120 -5.37 -7.41 2.10
N PHE A 121 -5.96 -8.24 2.96
CA PHE A 121 -6.72 -7.76 4.12
C PHE A 121 -5.86 -7.03 5.14
N VAL A 122 -4.65 -7.51 5.42
CA VAL A 122 -3.71 -6.82 6.32
C VAL A 122 -3.32 -5.45 5.76
N MET A 123 -2.99 -5.37 4.47
CA MET A 123 -2.68 -4.11 3.81
C MET A 123 -3.87 -3.15 3.81
N PHE A 124 -5.07 -3.64 3.53
CA PHE A 124 -6.31 -2.86 3.61
C PHE A 124 -6.48 -2.24 5.00
N GLY A 125 -6.31 -3.04 6.07
CA GLY A 125 -6.35 -2.54 7.44
C GLY A 125 -5.35 -1.41 7.69
N GLY A 126 -4.11 -1.57 7.20
CA GLY A 126 -3.08 -0.53 7.27
C GLY A 126 -3.46 0.75 6.52
N MET A 127 -4.05 0.62 5.31
CA MET A 127 -4.53 1.78 4.54
C MET A 127 -5.67 2.51 5.25
N ILE A 128 -6.64 1.80 5.82
CA ILE A 128 -7.73 2.40 6.61
C ILE A 128 -7.16 3.17 7.81
N TYR A 129 -6.14 2.63 8.49
CA TYR A 129 -5.48 3.34 9.57
C TYR A 129 -4.90 4.68 9.10
N VAL A 130 -4.20 4.72 7.95
CA VAL A 130 -3.67 5.99 7.38
C VAL A 130 -4.80 6.96 7.00
N VAL A 131 -5.91 6.46 6.46
CA VAL A 131 -7.08 7.28 6.13
C VAL A 131 -7.65 7.97 7.37
N VAL A 132 -7.81 7.24 8.45
CA VAL A 132 -8.46 7.74 9.69
C VAL A 132 -7.52 8.67 10.46
N PHE A 133 -6.32 8.20 10.77
CA PHE A 133 -5.38 8.91 11.65
C PHE A 133 -4.44 9.86 10.91
N GLY A 134 -4.25 9.68 9.59
CA GLY A 134 -3.38 10.52 8.75
C GLY A 134 -1.91 10.12 8.82
N PRO A 135 -1.05 10.89 8.11
CA PRO A 135 0.36 10.56 7.93
C PRO A 135 1.28 10.99 9.08
N GLY A 136 0.78 11.63 10.13
CA GLY A 136 1.63 12.26 11.15
C GLY A 136 2.13 13.65 10.74
N SER A 137 3.06 14.20 11.53
CA SER A 137 3.61 15.54 11.30
C SER A 137 4.74 15.57 10.28
N TRP A 138 5.47 14.47 10.10
CA TRP A 138 6.55 14.33 9.10
C TRP A 138 5.97 14.09 7.71
N ARG A 139 5.55 15.19 7.08
CA ARG A 139 4.93 15.18 5.74
C ARG A 139 5.31 16.40 4.92
N LEU A 140 5.35 16.25 3.59
CA LEU A 140 5.44 17.36 2.67
C LEU A 140 4.07 18.05 2.54
N GLY A 141 4.09 19.39 2.39
CA GLY A 141 2.87 20.17 2.20
C GLY A 141 2.06 20.31 3.49
N ARG A 142 2.58 21.05 4.49
CA ARG A 142 1.76 21.49 5.62
C ARG A 142 0.53 22.27 5.12
N PRO A 143 -0.69 21.95 5.60
CA PRO A 143 -1.79 22.88 5.38
C PRO A 143 -1.38 24.24 5.94
N LYS A 144 -1.54 25.29 5.15
CA LYS A 144 -1.49 26.66 5.69
C LYS A 144 -2.61 26.73 6.73
N SER A 145 -2.23 26.90 8.00
CA SER A 145 -3.15 27.22 9.11
C SER A 145 -3.85 28.51 8.84
#